data_2a5281207443d624beecca85aab7198e
#
_entry.id   2a5281207443d624beecca85aab7198e
#
_cell.length_a   1.000
_cell.length_b   1.000
_cell.length_c   1.000
_cell.angle_alpha   90.00
_cell.angle_beta   90.00
_cell.angle_gamma   90.00
#
_symmetry.space_group_name_H-M   'P 1'
#
loop_
_entity.id
_entity.type
_entity.pdbx_description
1 polymer ?
#
loop_
_entity_poly.entity_id
_entity_poly.type
_entity_poly.pdbx_seq_one_letter_code
_entity_poly.pdbx_strand_id
1 'polypeptide(L)'
;MAKEIVIQGDCLDVLKTFEDNSIDAVVTDPPYGLSKEPNIVEVLTKWLNGEPYDHGHRGFMGKSWDSFVPHPDIWREVYRVLKPGGHALVFAGTRTQDLMTIALRLAGFE
;
A
#
# COMPACT_ATOMS: atom_id res chain seq x y z
N MET A 1 -10.44 27.26 7.26
CA MET A 1 -8.97 27.45 7.19
C MET A 1 -8.31 26.07 7.11
N ALA A 2 -7.40 25.90 6.17
CA ALA A 2 -6.70 24.64 6.02
C ALA A 2 -5.68 24.45 7.14
N LYS A 3 -5.60 23.22 7.63
CA LYS A 3 -4.58 22.80 8.58
C LYS A 3 -3.66 21.78 7.91
N GLU A 4 -2.38 21.95 8.14
CA GLU A 4 -1.37 20.99 7.69
C GLU A 4 -0.75 20.33 8.91
N ILE A 5 -0.72 19.01 8.90
CA ILE A 5 -0.15 18.21 9.97
C ILE A 5 0.80 17.19 9.36
N VAL A 6 2.00 17.08 9.92
CA VAL A 6 2.96 16.05 9.55
C VAL A 6 3.04 15.07 10.71
N ILE A 7 2.78 13.79 10.42
CA ILE A 7 2.81 12.73 11.41
C ILE A 7 3.93 11.76 11.04
N GLN A 8 4.87 11.56 11.96
CA GLN A 8 5.94 10.59 11.78
C GLN A 8 5.50 9.25 12.35
N GLY A 9 5.74 8.16 11.61
CA GLY A 9 5.41 6.82 12.06
C GLY A 9 5.24 5.86 10.90
N ASP A 10 5.06 4.60 11.21
CA ASP A 10 4.67 3.59 10.23
C ASP A 10 3.24 3.90 9.77
N CYS A 11 3.02 3.94 8.46
CA CYS A 11 1.73 4.39 7.92
C CYS A 11 0.57 3.49 8.36
N LEU A 12 0.79 2.18 8.48
CA LEU A 12 -0.25 1.27 8.93
C LEU A 12 -0.69 1.59 10.35
N ASP A 13 0.28 1.82 11.25
CA ASP A 13 -0.01 2.16 12.65
C ASP A 13 -0.71 3.51 12.76
N VAL A 14 -0.25 4.49 11.99
CA VAL A 14 -0.86 5.84 11.99
C VAL A 14 -2.27 5.79 11.43
N LEU A 15 -2.50 5.07 10.34
CA LEU A 15 -3.83 4.95 9.74
C LEU A 15 -4.85 4.35 10.70
N LYS A 16 -4.42 3.41 11.54
CA LYS A 16 -5.30 2.79 12.53
C LYS A 16 -5.84 3.79 13.56
N THR A 17 -5.18 4.93 13.72
CA THR A 17 -5.64 5.98 14.64
C THR A 17 -6.73 6.88 14.02
N PHE A 18 -6.94 6.80 12.72
CA PHE A 18 -7.94 7.60 12.02
C PHE A 18 -9.30 6.93 12.05
N GLU A 19 -10.35 7.74 12.11
CA GLU A 19 -11.73 7.25 12.09
C GLU A 19 -12.12 6.76 10.69
N ASP A 20 -13.10 5.87 10.63
CA ASP A 20 -13.70 5.44 9.36
C ASP A 20 -14.27 6.64 8.62
N ASN A 21 -14.10 6.64 7.30
CA ASN A 21 -14.74 7.64 6.43
C ASN A 21 -14.39 9.09 6.84
N SER A 22 -13.15 9.33 7.24
CA SER A 22 -12.70 10.65 7.73
C SER A 22 -11.86 11.42 6.72
N ILE A 23 -11.38 10.77 5.65
CA ILE A 23 -10.43 11.35 4.70
C ILE A 23 -11.10 11.52 3.34
N ASP A 24 -10.93 12.69 2.73
CA ASP A 24 -11.56 13.00 1.44
C ASP A 24 -10.81 12.38 0.26
N ALA A 25 -9.50 12.37 0.30
CA ALA A 25 -8.67 11.85 -0.78
C ALA A 25 -7.30 11.42 -0.26
N VAL A 26 -6.69 10.46 -0.94
CA VAL A 26 -5.33 9.99 -0.64
C VAL A 26 -4.47 10.14 -1.89
N VAL A 27 -3.30 10.74 -1.73
CA VAL A 27 -2.29 10.81 -2.80
C VAL A 27 -1.01 10.24 -2.21
N THR A 28 -0.47 9.20 -2.81
CA THR A 28 0.67 8.52 -2.23
C THR A 28 1.63 7.99 -3.29
N ASP A 29 2.90 8.01 -2.96
CA ASP A 29 3.98 7.45 -3.75
C ASP A 29 4.60 6.30 -2.93
N PRO A 30 3.95 5.11 -2.92
CA PRO A 30 4.41 4.00 -2.08
C PRO A 30 5.62 3.31 -2.67
N PRO A 31 6.27 2.40 -1.90
CA PRO A 31 7.35 1.58 -2.44
C PRO A 31 6.88 0.77 -3.65
N TYR A 32 7.73 0.70 -4.68
CA TYR A 32 7.39 0.02 -5.94
C TYR A 32 7.90 -1.42 -6.01
N GLY A 33 8.84 -1.80 -5.14
CA GLY A 33 9.47 -3.11 -5.21
C GLY A 33 10.39 -3.26 -6.42
N LEU A 34 11.27 -2.28 -6.64
CA LEU A 34 12.10 -2.21 -7.86
C LEU A 34 13.31 -3.14 -7.86
N SER A 35 13.66 -3.72 -6.72
CA SER A 35 14.93 -4.45 -6.59
C SER A 35 14.96 -5.79 -7.30
N LYS A 36 13.83 -6.49 -7.38
CA LYS A 36 13.77 -7.81 -8.00
C LYS A 36 12.33 -8.15 -8.36
N GLU A 37 12.18 -8.91 -9.44
CA GLU A 37 10.87 -9.45 -9.78
C GLU A 37 10.43 -10.51 -8.77
N PRO A 38 9.22 -10.40 -8.24
CA PRO A 38 8.71 -11.38 -7.30
C PRO A 38 8.23 -12.65 -8.01
N ASN A 39 8.12 -13.74 -7.26
CA ASN A 39 7.40 -14.93 -7.71
C ASN A 39 5.90 -14.65 -7.55
N ILE A 40 5.24 -14.43 -8.67
CA ILE A 40 3.83 -14.00 -8.67
C ILE A 40 2.89 -15.00 -8.00
N VAL A 41 3.13 -16.29 -8.19
CA VAL A 41 2.29 -17.34 -7.60
C VAL A 41 2.41 -17.31 -6.09
N GLU A 42 3.63 -17.17 -5.58
CA GLU A 42 3.89 -17.12 -4.15
C GLU A 42 3.28 -15.86 -3.51
N VAL A 43 3.46 -14.70 -4.16
CA VAL A 43 2.88 -13.45 -3.68
C VAL A 43 1.37 -13.55 -3.58
N LEU A 44 0.72 -13.98 -4.65
CA LEU A 44 -0.74 -14.06 -4.69
C LEU A 44 -1.27 -15.08 -3.70
N THR A 45 -0.59 -16.23 -3.55
CA THR A 45 -0.97 -17.25 -2.58
C THR A 45 -0.92 -16.69 -1.16
N LYS A 46 0.16 -15.98 -0.82
CA LYS A 46 0.30 -15.36 0.49
C LYS A 46 -0.79 -14.31 0.73
N TRP A 47 -1.00 -13.43 -0.24
CA TRP A 47 -1.98 -12.35 -0.09
C TRP A 47 -3.41 -12.88 0.04
N LEU A 48 -3.76 -13.92 -0.73
CA LEU A 48 -5.10 -14.52 -0.66
C LEU A 48 -5.32 -15.21 0.69
N ASN A 49 -4.25 -15.69 1.32
CA ASN A 49 -4.31 -16.29 2.65
C ASN A 49 -4.20 -15.25 3.79
N GLY A 50 -4.07 -13.96 3.44
CA GLY A 50 -3.91 -12.91 4.44
C GLY A 50 -2.52 -12.82 5.04
N GLU A 51 -1.52 -13.43 4.40
CA GLU A 51 -0.14 -13.46 4.88
C GLU A 51 0.73 -12.44 4.16
N PRO A 52 1.74 -11.86 4.83
CA PRO A 52 2.70 -11.00 4.15
C PRO A 52 3.65 -11.80 3.27
N TYR A 53 4.13 -11.16 2.21
CA TYR A 53 5.15 -11.75 1.35
C TYR A 53 6.50 -11.11 1.65
N ASP A 54 7.46 -11.95 2.02
CA ASP A 54 8.86 -11.54 2.20
C ASP A 54 9.70 -12.19 1.11
N HIS A 55 10.25 -11.39 0.20
CA HIS A 55 11.09 -11.91 -0.88
C HIS A 55 12.58 -11.96 -0.53
N GLY A 56 12.93 -11.61 0.70
CA GLY A 56 14.32 -11.72 1.18
C GLY A 56 15.27 -10.67 0.66
N HIS A 57 14.79 -9.61 0.03
CA HIS A 57 15.62 -8.54 -0.53
C HIS A 57 15.48 -7.26 0.26
N ARG A 58 16.55 -6.46 0.21
CA ARG A 58 16.60 -5.18 0.95
C ARG A 58 15.95 -4.03 0.19
N GLY A 59 15.52 -4.26 -1.06
CA GLY A 59 14.91 -3.24 -1.88
C GLY A 59 15.91 -2.49 -2.73
N PHE A 60 15.42 -1.51 -3.49
CA PHE A 60 16.20 -0.73 -4.42
C PHE A 60 17.27 0.08 -3.69
N MET A 61 18.52 -0.02 -4.16
CA MET A 61 19.69 0.65 -3.56
C MET A 61 19.89 0.30 -2.08
N GLY A 62 19.51 -0.90 -1.67
CA GLY A 62 19.68 -1.36 -0.30
C GLY A 62 18.68 -0.77 0.70
N LYS A 63 17.66 -0.10 0.24
CA LYS A 63 16.63 0.51 1.10
C LYS A 63 15.52 -0.48 1.39
N SER A 64 15.38 -0.87 2.63
CA SER A 64 14.39 -1.90 3.03
C SER A 64 12.95 -1.47 2.78
N TRP A 65 12.66 -0.16 2.82
CA TRP A 65 11.30 0.34 2.57
C TRP A 65 10.82 0.11 1.15
N ASP A 66 11.73 -0.09 0.19
CA ASP A 66 11.39 -0.35 -1.21
C ASP A 66 11.56 -1.82 -1.57
N SER A 67 11.51 -2.70 -0.59
CA SER A 67 11.71 -4.14 -0.82
C SER A 67 10.58 -4.74 -1.63
N PHE A 68 9.35 -4.26 -1.48
CA PHE A 68 8.22 -4.75 -2.24
C PHE A 68 7.06 -3.76 -2.17
N VAL A 69 6.03 -3.99 -3.01
CA VAL A 69 4.80 -3.20 -2.94
C VAL A 69 4.09 -3.45 -1.60
N PRO A 70 3.35 -2.46 -1.09
CA PRO A 70 2.65 -2.63 0.17
C PRO A 70 1.64 -3.77 0.15
N HIS A 71 1.54 -4.47 1.28
CA HIS A 71 0.57 -5.53 1.48
C HIS A 71 -0.87 -4.98 1.42
N PRO A 72 -1.84 -5.79 0.96
CA PRO A 72 -3.24 -5.34 0.93
C PRO A 72 -3.80 -4.80 2.24
N ASP A 73 -3.27 -5.21 3.40
CA ASP A 73 -3.74 -4.71 4.69
C ASP A 73 -3.55 -3.21 4.85
N ILE A 74 -2.46 -2.64 4.30
CA ILE A 74 -2.26 -1.19 4.29
C ILE A 74 -3.37 -0.53 3.50
N TRP A 75 -3.68 -1.06 2.32
CA TRP A 75 -4.72 -0.51 1.46
C TRP A 75 -6.12 -0.69 2.04
N ARG A 76 -6.35 -1.74 2.84
CA ARG A 76 -7.62 -1.90 3.56
C ARG A 76 -7.84 -0.77 4.55
N GLU A 77 -6.78 -0.34 5.24
CA GLU A 77 -6.87 0.82 6.15
C GLU A 77 -7.07 2.12 5.37
N VAL A 78 -6.41 2.30 4.24
CA VAL A 78 -6.65 3.45 3.36
C VAL A 78 -8.11 3.47 2.90
N TYR A 79 -8.63 2.34 2.49
CA TYR A 79 -10.03 2.21 2.06
C TYR A 79 -10.99 2.56 3.20
N ARG A 80 -10.71 2.05 4.39
CA ARG A 80 -11.55 2.30 5.58
C ARG A 80 -11.65 3.79 5.92
N VAL A 81 -10.52 4.51 5.87
CA VAL A 81 -10.50 5.92 6.26
C VAL A 81 -11.04 6.84 5.17
N LEU A 82 -11.04 6.41 3.91
CA LEU A 82 -11.61 7.22 2.82
C LEU A 82 -13.12 7.28 2.93
N LYS A 83 -13.67 8.48 2.70
CA LYS A 83 -15.12 8.66 2.61
C LYS A 83 -15.65 7.94 1.37
N PRO A 84 -16.92 7.49 1.40
CA PRO A 84 -17.56 6.94 0.19
C PRO A 84 -17.49 7.94 -0.96
N GLY A 85 -17.07 7.46 -2.14
CA GLY A 85 -16.85 8.32 -3.30
C GLY A 85 -15.50 9.03 -3.31
N GLY A 86 -14.68 8.87 -2.28
CA GLY A 86 -13.32 9.41 -2.23
C GLY A 86 -12.40 8.72 -3.21
N HIS A 87 -11.33 9.41 -3.61
CA HIS A 87 -10.37 8.90 -4.59
C HIS A 87 -8.99 8.72 -3.97
N ALA A 88 -8.29 7.69 -4.42
CA ALA A 88 -6.89 7.48 -4.11
C ALA A 88 -6.06 7.54 -5.39
N LEU A 89 -5.04 8.38 -5.41
CA LEU A 89 -4.05 8.44 -6.46
C LEU A 89 -2.79 7.75 -5.97
N VAL A 90 -2.48 6.60 -6.55
CA VAL A 90 -1.38 5.74 -6.09
C VAL A 90 -0.39 5.56 -7.23
N PHE A 91 0.82 6.05 -7.02
CA PHE A 91 1.89 5.89 -8.00
C PHE A 91 2.44 4.48 -7.94
N ALA A 92 2.88 3.96 -9.08
CA ALA A 92 3.41 2.60 -9.16
C ALA A 92 4.49 2.48 -10.22
N GLY A 93 5.38 1.51 -10.03
CA GLY A 93 6.39 1.18 -11.05
C GLY A 93 5.82 0.28 -12.13
N THR A 94 6.36 0.36 -13.34
CA THR A 94 5.87 -0.40 -14.49
C THR A 94 6.01 -1.91 -14.31
N ARG A 95 7.00 -2.36 -13.53
CA ARG A 95 7.27 -3.79 -13.34
C ARG A 95 6.36 -4.46 -12.32
N THR A 96 5.78 -3.67 -11.40
CA THR A 96 4.96 -4.18 -10.29
C THR A 96 3.59 -3.54 -10.25
N GLN A 97 3.21 -2.80 -11.29
CA GLN A 97 1.93 -2.11 -11.36
C GLN A 97 0.76 -3.10 -11.22
N ASP A 98 0.87 -4.26 -11.81
CA ASP A 98 -0.14 -5.31 -11.70
C ASP A 98 -0.36 -5.74 -10.25
N LEU A 99 0.71 -5.94 -9.50
CA LEU A 99 0.62 -6.31 -8.09
C LEU A 99 0.05 -5.18 -7.24
N MET A 100 0.44 -3.94 -7.52
CA MET A 100 -0.13 -2.77 -6.84
C MET A 100 -1.63 -2.71 -7.07
N THR A 101 -2.07 -2.90 -8.30
CA THR A 101 -3.49 -2.90 -8.65
C THR A 101 -4.24 -4.04 -7.95
N ILE A 102 -3.67 -5.23 -7.94
CA ILE A 102 -4.29 -6.38 -7.25
C ILE A 102 -4.41 -6.11 -5.76
N ALA A 103 -3.36 -5.57 -5.11
CA ALA A 103 -3.40 -5.24 -3.70
C ALA A 103 -4.53 -4.26 -3.38
N LEU A 104 -4.69 -3.23 -4.20
CA LEU A 104 -5.77 -2.25 -4.05
C LEU A 104 -7.15 -2.90 -4.22
N ARG A 105 -7.30 -3.75 -5.22
CA ARG A 105 -8.58 -4.43 -5.46
C ARG A 105 -8.93 -5.41 -4.35
N LEU A 106 -7.95 -6.11 -3.80
CA LEU A 106 -8.18 -6.98 -2.64
C LEU A 106 -8.63 -6.19 -1.41
N ALA A 107 -8.23 -4.92 -1.31
CA ALA A 107 -8.65 -4.03 -0.24
C ALA A 107 -10.06 -3.47 -0.42
N GLY A 108 -10.63 -3.55 -1.64
CA GLY A 108 -11.98 -3.10 -1.92
C GLY A 108 -12.09 -1.98 -2.95
N PHE A 109 -10.99 -1.43 -3.43
CA PHE A 109 -11.03 -0.37 -4.45
C PHE A 109 -11.53 -0.89 -5.79
N GLU A 110 -12.23 -0.02 -6.48
CA GLU A 110 -12.72 -0.26 -7.84
C GLU A 110 -11.91 0.51 -8.87
#